data_2080e88e0639c360ea61b83f54e39c0a
#
_entry.id   2080e88e0639c360ea61b83f54e39c0a
#
_cell.length_a   1.000
_cell.length_b   1.000
_cell.length_c   1.000
_cell.angle_alpha   90.00
_cell.angle_beta   90.00
_cell.angle_gamma   90.00
#
_symmetry.space_group_name_H-M   'P 1'
#
loop_
_entity.id
_entity.type
_entity.pdbx_description
1 polymer ?
#
loop_
_entity_poly.entity_id
_entity_poly.type
_entity_poly.pdbx_seq_one_letter_code
_entity_poly.pdbx_strand_id
1 'polypeptide(L)'
;MHGQTPEERLKEKGIVLMAPSPPVANYVNAVRVGNLLYLSGKGPTHPDGTHITGKVGSDMTIEQGYEAAKLCAINHIAVLKAELGDLSRVKRIVKVLGMVNCTDDFKDQPKVINGYSDLMVAIFGDKGKHARSAVGMNSLPMNITVEVEVIVEMEE
;
A
#
# COMPACT_ATOMS: atom_id res chain seq x y z
N MET A 1 -24.55 13.49 8.37
CA MET A 1 -24.64 12.48 7.32
C MET A 1 -23.54 11.45 7.52
N HIS A 2 -23.91 10.21 7.65
CA HIS A 2 -22.93 9.15 7.80
C HIS A 2 -22.38 8.78 6.43
N GLY A 3 -21.08 9.00 6.23
CA GLY A 3 -20.39 8.52 5.05
C GLY A 3 -20.32 7.00 5.03
N GLN A 4 -19.99 6.44 3.89
CA GLN A 4 -19.76 5.02 3.76
C GLN A 4 -18.58 4.58 4.63
N THR A 5 -18.63 3.36 5.13
CA THR A 5 -17.49 2.74 5.81
C THR A 5 -16.40 2.38 4.80
N PRO A 6 -15.16 2.21 5.25
CA PRO A 6 -14.10 1.72 4.36
C PRO A 6 -14.46 0.39 3.69
N GLU A 7 -15.07 -0.54 4.42
CA GLU A 7 -15.50 -1.83 3.89
C GLU A 7 -16.55 -1.67 2.77
N GLU A 8 -17.50 -0.76 2.94
CA GLU A 8 -18.49 -0.46 1.91
C GLU A 8 -17.84 0.11 0.65
N ARG A 9 -16.85 0.99 0.82
CA ARG A 9 -16.11 1.58 -0.31
C ARG A 9 -15.29 0.54 -1.07
N LEU A 10 -14.67 -0.39 -0.34
CA LEU A 10 -13.98 -1.52 -0.97
C LEU A 10 -14.94 -2.35 -1.81
N LYS A 11 -16.12 -2.66 -1.25
CA LYS A 11 -17.14 -3.46 -1.94
C LYS A 11 -17.62 -2.77 -3.21
N GLU A 12 -17.87 -1.47 -3.16
CA GLU A 12 -18.30 -0.69 -4.34
C GLU A 12 -17.26 -0.73 -5.46
N LYS A 13 -15.98 -0.76 -5.10
CA LYS A 13 -14.89 -0.83 -6.06
C LYS A 13 -14.60 -2.25 -6.54
N GLY A 14 -15.33 -3.24 -6.04
CA GLY A 14 -15.10 -4.64 -6.38
C GLY A 14 -13.81 -5.19 -5.79
N ILE A 15 -13.27 -4.57 -4.75
CA ILE A 15 -12.04 -5.01 -4.09
C ILE A 15 -12.39 -6.00 -2.99
N VAL A 16 -11.87 -7.23 -3.13
CA VAL A 16 -12.00 -8.29 -2.13
C VAL A 16 -10.65 -8.43 -1.44
N LEU A 17 -10.64 -8.25 -0.12
CA LEU A 17 -9.43 -8.42 0.67
C LEU A 17 -9.18 -9.91 0.92
N MET A 18 -7.96 -10.34 0.65
CA MET A 18 -7.50 -11.68 0.97
C MET A 18 -6.78 -11.64 2.31
N ALA A 19 -6.60 -12.79 2.94
CA ALA A 19 -5.76 -12.89 4.13
C ALA A 19 -4.35 -12.38 3.79
N PRO A 20 -3.72 -11.58 4.68
CA PRO A 20 -2.38 -11.09 4.41
C PRO A 20 -1.39 -12.23 4.25
N SER A 21 -0.43 -12.07 3.35
CA SER A 21 0.66 -13.01 3.21
C SER A 21 1.46 -13.07 4.53
N PRO A 22 1.82 -14.28 5.01
CA PRO A 22 2.69 -14.39 6.17
C PRO A 22 4.07 -13.81 5.87
N PRO A 23 4.77 -13.28 6.89
CA PRO A 23 6.16 -12.85 6.69
C PRO A 23 7.05 -14.01 6.25
N VAL A 24 7.97 -13.71 5.33
CA VAL A 24 8.89 -14.71 4.76
C VAL A 24 10.22 -14.77 5.53
N ALA A 25 10.41 -13.93 6.53
CA ALA A 25 11.63 -13.84 7.32
C ALA A 25 11.26 -13.63 8.78
N ASN A 26 12.25 -13.31 9.61
CA ASN A 26 12.04 -13.16 11.05
C ASN A 26 11.50 -11.76 11.40
N TYR A 27 10.28 -11.45 10.91
CA TYR A 27 9.57 -10.20 11.21
C TYR A 27 8.06 -10.45 11.19
N VAL A 28 7.28 -9.43 11.55
CA VAL A 28 5.80 -9.47 11.58
C VAL A 28 5.23 -8.44 10.60
N ASN A 29 3.96 -8.57 10.26
CA ASN A 29 3.30 -7.65 9.32
C ASN A 29 3.07 -6.26 9.92
N ALA A 30 2.88 -6.18 11.22
CA ALA A 30 2.63 -4.90 11.89
C ALA A 30 3.15 -4.92 13.32
N VAL A 31 3.61 -3.76 13.79
CA VAL A 31 4.02 -3.55 15.18
C VAL A 31 3.22 -2.37 15.72
N ARG A 32 2.58 -2.55 16.86
CA ARG A 32 1.83 -1.50 17.54
C ARG A 32 2.71 -0.79 18.58
N VAL A 33 2.71 0.54 18.54
CA VAL A 33 3.32 1.40 19.55
C VAL A 33 2.29 2.47 19.93
N GLY A 34 1.71 2.35 21.12
CA GLY A 34 0.58 3.22 21.50
C GLY A 34 -0.58 3.02 20.53
N ASN A 35 -1.01 4.08 19.89
CA ASN A 35 -2.05 4.04 18.86
C ASN A 35 -1.51 4.05 17.43
N LEU A 36 -0.21 3.82 17.27
CA LEU A 36 0.42 3.75 15.96
C LEU A 36 0.69 2.31 15.57
N LEU A 37 0.38 1.99 14.32
CA LEU A 37 0.74 0.73 13.70
C LEU A 37 1.82 0.99 12.66
N TYR A 38 2.95 0.34 12.81
CA TYR A 38 4.04 0.35 11.84
C TYR A 38 3.91 -0.91 11.00
N LEU A 39 3.56 -0.76 9.74
CA LEU A 39 3.38 -1.90 8.84
C LEU A 39 4.65 -2.15 8.06
N SER A 40 5.01 -3.43 7.98
CA SER A 40 6.11 -3.88 7.11
C SER A 40 5.82 -3.55 5.67
N GLY A 41 6.87 -3.40 4.87
CA GLY A 41 6.75 -3.18 3.43
C GLY A 41 5.96 -4.29 2.75
N LYS A 42 5.07 -3.89 1.85
CA LYS A 42 4.33 -4.82 0.99
C LYS A 42 4.58 -4.49 -0.46
N GLY A 43 4.72 -5.54 -1.25
CA GLY A 43 4.82 -5.46 -2.71
C GLY A 43 3.48 -5.66 -3.39
N PRO A 44 3.49 -5.63 -4.74
CA PRO A 44 2.28 -5.81 -5.54
C PRO A 44 2.03 -7.30 -5.76
N THR A 45 1.57 -7.98 -4.72
CA THR A 45 1.31 -9.42 -4.72
C THR A 45 -0.17 -9.68 -5.00
N HIS A 46 -0.44 -10.49 -6.02
CA HIS A 46 -1.79 -10.96 -6.34
C HIS A 46 -2.26 -12.03 -5.37
N PRO A 47 -3.59 -12.28 -5.29
CA PRO A 47 -4.13 -13.33 -4.42
C PRO A 47 -3.54 -14.72 -4.67
N ASP A 48 -3.11 -15.02 -5.90
CA ASP A 48 -2.50 -16.31 -6.26
C ASP A 48 -1.02 -16.42 -5.84
N GLY A 49 -0.46 -15.37 -5.23
CA GLY A 49 0.93 -15.33 -4.78
C GLY A 49 1.92 -14.81 -5.81
N THR A 50 1.48 -14.54 -7.04
CA THR A 50 2.37 -13.95 -8.05
C THR A 50 2.55 -12.46 -7.80
N HIS A 51 3.68 -11.90 -8.28
CA HIS A 51 4.01 -10.49 -8.10
C HIS A 51 4.04 -9.77 -9.43
N ILE A 52 3.70 -8.48 -9.41
CA ILE A 52 3.99 -7.60 -10.53
C ILE A 52 5.48 -7.26 -10.45
N THR A 53 6.23 -7.62 -11.48
CA THR A 53 7.68 -7.45 -11.53
C THR A 53 8.08 -6.60 -12.73
N GLY A 54 9.21 -5.92 -12.62
CA GLY A 54 9.75 -5.13 -13.70
C GLY A 54 10.15 -3.73 -13.23
N LYS A 55 10.96 -3.09 -14.06
CA LYS A 55 11.59 -1.80 -13.77
C LYS A 55 10.88 -0.69 -14.56
N VAL A 56 10.33 0.28 -13.85
CA VAL A 56 9.65 1.42 -14.49
C VAL A 56 10.67 2.27 -15.25
N GLY A 57 10.32 2.65 -16.46
CA GLY A 57 11.22 3.35 -17.37
C GLY A 57 11.94 2.43 -18.34
N SER A 58 11.92 1.12 -18.11
CA SER A 58 12.46 0.09 -18.98
C SER A 58 11.36 -0.83 -19.46
N ASP A 59 11.06 -1.89 -18.69
CA ASP A 59 10.06 -2.89 -19.06
C ASP A 59 8.66 -2.61 -18.50
N MET A 60 8.48 -1.54 -17.73
CA MET A 60 7.19 -1.13 -17.16
C MET A 60 6.90 0.33 -17.46
N THR A 61 5.64 0.64 -17.75
CA THR A 61 5.17 2.03 -17.93
C THR A 61 4.78 2.63 -16.57
N ILE A 62 4.57 3.96 -16.55
CA ILE A 62 4.04 4.65 -15.36
C ILE A 62 2.69 4.07 -14.97
N GLU A 63 1.81 3.80 -15.94
CA GLU A 63 0.47 3.26 -15.71
C GLU A 63 0.53 1.87 -15.09
N GLN A 64 1.43 1.03 -15.55
CA GLN A 64 1.65 -0.30 -14.96
C GLN A 64 2.21 -0.17 -13.55
N GLY A 65 3.12 0.76 -13.31
CA GLY A 65 3.64 1.07 -11.98
C GLY A 65 2.55 1.59 -11.05
N TYR A 66 1.66 2.44 -11.54
CA TYR A 66 0.50 2.93 -10.78
C TYR A 66 -0.38 1.77 -10.30
N GLU A 67 -0.69 0.81 -11.19
CA GLU A 67 -1.48 -0.37 -10.83
C GLU A 67 -0.74 -1.25 -9.81
N ALA A 68 0.58 -1.37 -9.92
CA ALA A 68 1.38 -2.09 -8.94
C ALA A 68 1.31 -1.42 -7.56
N ALA A 69 1.42 -0.09 -7.51
CA ALA A 69 1.31 0.67 -6.28
C ALA A 69 -0.09 0.54 -5.64
N LYS A 70 -1.13 0.53 -6.47
CA LYS A 70 -2.51 0.30 -6.01
C LYS A 70 -2.65 -1.09 -5.37
N LEU A 71 -2.04 -2.11 -5.95
CA LEU A 71 -2.07 -3.47 -5.37
C LEU A 71 -1.33 -3.51 -4.04
N CYS A 72 -0.23 -2.77 -3.88
CA CYS A 72 0.44 -2.62 -2.59
C CYS A 72 -0.51 -2.05 -1.53
N ALA A 73 -1.33 -1.05 -1.89
CA ALA A 73 -2.32 -0.47 -0.99
C ALA A 73 -3.37 -1.50 -0.58
N ILE A 74 -3.87 -2.30 -1.51
CA ILE A 74 -4.82 -3.36 -1.21
C ILE A 74 -4.22 -4.35 -0.22
N ASN A 75 -2.96 -4.72 -0.40
CA ASN A 75 -2.25 -5.64 0.50
C ASN A 75 -2.08 -5.04 1.90
N HIS A 76 -1.79 -3.74 2.02
CA HIS A 76 -1.73 -3.07 3.31
C HIS A 76 -3.11 -2.97 3.98
N ILE A 77 -4.16 -2.70 3.21
CA ILE A 77 -5.53 -2.66 3.75
C ILE A 77 -5.91 -4.05 4.30
N ALA A 78 -5.48 -5.13 3.65
CA ALA A 78 -5.69 -6.48 4.16
C ALA A 78 -4.99 -6.71 5.51
N VAL A 79 -3.77 -6.19 5.67
CA VAL A 79 -3.05 -6.23 6.97
C VAL A 79 -3.83 -5.44 8.03
N LEU A 80 -4.31 -4.24 7.70
CA LEU A 80 -5.09 -3.42 8.61
C LEU A 80 -6.38 -4.12 9.03
N LYS A 81 -7.06 -4.78 8.09
CA LYS A 81 -8.28 -5.55 8.40
C LYS A 81 -8.00 -6.69 9.36
N ALA A 82 -6.89 -7.41 9.16
CA ALA A 82 -6.49 -8.50 10.05
C ALA A 82 -6.11 -8.00 11.45
N GLU A 83 -5.41 -6.86 11.52
CA GLU A 83 -4.97 -6.30 12.81
C GLU A 83 -6.11 -5.64 13.59
N LEU A 84 -7.00 -4.93 12.90
CA LEU A 84 -8.02 -4.10 13.55
C LEU A 84 -9.40 -4.73 13.61
N GLY A 85 -9.71 -5.67 12.72
CA GLY A 85 -11.04 -6.27 12.59
C GLY A 85 -12.03 -5.39 11.84
N ASP A 86 -12.07 -4.11 12.16
CA ASP A 86 -12.95 -3.12 11.55
C ASP A 86 -12.10 -1.96 11.05
N LEU A 87 -12.13 -1.70 9.74
CA LEU A 87 -11.32 -0.65 9.12
C LEU A 87 -11.75 0.76 9.55
N SER A 88 -12.95 0.92 10.12
CA SER A 88 -13.38 2.19 10.71
C SER A 88 -12.52 2.60 11.92
N ARG A 89 -11.74 1.67 12.48
CA ARG A 89 -10.77 1.96 13.54
C ARG A 89 -9.51 2.65 13.05
N VAL A 90 -9.30 2.77 11.74
CA VAL A 90 -8.24 3.61 11.20
C VAL A 90 -8.60 5.07 11.48
N LYS A 91 -7.80 5.74 12.29
CA LYS A 91 -7.98 7.15 12.58
C LYS A 91 -7.38 8.02 11.48
N ARG A 92 -6.21 7.65 10.99
CA ARG A 92 -5.59 8.28 9.83
C ARG A 92 -4.41 7.47 9.31
N ILE A 93 -4.16 7.60 8.03
CA ILE A 93 -2.89 7.19 7.43
C ILE A 93 -1.89 8.31 7.71
N VAL A 94 -0.76 8.00 8.35
CA VAL A 94 0.16 9.01 8.85
C VAL A 94 1.29 9.30 7.88
N LYS A 95 2.04 8.25 7.52
CA LYS A 95 3.25 8.39 6.70
C LYS A 95 3.39 7.21 5.77
N VAL A 96 3.67 7.52 4.52
CA VAL A 96 3.90 6.52 3.46
C VAL A 96 5.31 6.73 2.90
N LEU A 97 6.08 5.66 2.82
CA LEU A 97 7.30 5.60 2.03
C LEU A 97 7.06 4.68 0.84
N GLY A 98 6.94 5.27 -0.35
CA GLY A 98 6.78 4.53 -1.60
C GLY A 98 8.11 4.41 -2.33
N MET A 99 8.47 3.18 -2.69
CA MET A 99 9.73 2.85 -3.34
C MET A 99 9.44 2.25 -4.70
N VAL A 100 10.02 2.82 -5.74
CA VAL A 100 9.80 2.40 -7.12
C VAL A 100 11.08 1.78 -7.67
N ASN A 101 10.99 0.54 -8.13
CA ASN A 101 12.05 -0.10 -8.91
C ASN A 101 12.04 0.58 -10.29
N CYS A 102 13.06 1.40 -10.58
CA CYS A 102 13.06 2.22 -11.78
C CYS A 102 14.46 2.40 -12.34
N THR A 103 14.52 2.86 -13.59
CA THR A 103 15.79 3.20 -14.24
C THR A 103 16.42 4.43 -13.60
N ASP A 104 17.72 4.63 -13.80
CA ASP A 104 18.48 5.71 -13.19
C ASP A 104 17.98 7.09 -13.60
N ASP A 105 17.42 7.21 -14.80
CA ASP A 105 16.92 8.47 -15.34
C ASP A 105 15.43 8.70 -15.10
N PHE A 106 14.73 7.75 -14.49
CA PHE A 106 13.30 7.88 -14.20
C PHE A 106 13.09 8.93 -13.10
N LYS A 107 12.15 9.85 -13.32
CA LYS A 107 11.92 10.99 -12.40
C LYS A 107 10.48 11.12 -11.93
N ASP A 108 9.59 10.24 -12.38
CA ASP A 108 8.15 10.34 -12.11
C ASP A 108 7.67 9.36 -11.03
N GLN A 109 8.52 9.07 -10.04
CA GLN A 109 8.15 8.21 -8.91
C GLN A 109 6.83 8.64 -8.25
N PRO A 110 6.56 9.95 -8.04
CA PRO A 110 5.27 10.36 -7.47
C PRO A 110 4.07 9.91 -8.28
N LYS A 111 4.16 9.89 -9.62
CA LYS A 111 3.06 9.44 -10.48
C LYS A 111 2.77 7.94 -10.29
N VAL A 112 3.79 7.16 -10.03
CA VAL A 112 3.64 5.73 -9.74
C VAL A 112 3.00 5.53 -8.36
N ILE A 113 3.55 6.17 -7.34
CA ILE A 113 3.05 6.01 -5.96
C ILE A 113 1.65 6.60 -5.78
N ASN A 114 1.21 7.49 -6.66
CA ASN A 114 -0.17 7.96 -6.67
C ASN A 114 -1.18 6.80 -6.70
N GLY A 115 -0.84 5.65 -7.30
CA GLY A 115 -1.71 4.48 -7.27
C GLY A 115 -2.03 4.02 -5.86
N TYR A 116 -1.05 4.07 -4.98
CA TYR A 116 -1.22 3.79 -3.55
C TYR A 116 -2.03 4.88 -2.85
N SER A 117 -1.60 6.13 -2.99
CA SER A 117 -2.22 7.26 -2.30
C SER A 117 -3.66 7.49 -2.71
N ASP A 118 -3.96 7.37 -4.00
CA ASP A 118 -5.32 7.56 -4.52
C ASP A 118 -6.27 6.52 -3.92
N LEU A 119 -5.84 5.26 -3.80
CA LEU A 119 -6.68 4.23 -3.20
C LEU A 119 -6.89 4.49 -1.72
N MET A 120 -5.86 4.88 -0.98
CA MET A 120 -6.00 5.19 0.45
C MET A 120 -7.02 6.32 0.68
N VAL A 121 -6.99 7.35 -0.15
CA VAL A 121 -7.97 8.45 -0.06
C VAL A 121 -9.36 7.97 -0.48
N ALA A 122 -9.46 7.14 -1.52
CA ALA A 122 -10.74 6.61 -1.97
C ALA A 122 -11.42 5.77 -0.89
N ILE A 123 -10.65 4.99 -0.12
CA ILE A 123 -11.20 4.08 0.90
C ILE A 123 -11.42 4.80 2.23
N PHE A 124 -10.47 5.63 2.67
CA PHE A 124 -10.51 6.25 4.00
C PHE A 124 -10.94 7.71 3.98
N GLY A 125 -11.15 8.32 2.80
CA GLY A 125 -11.51 9.73 2.69
C GLY A 125 -10.39 10.63 3.21
N ASP A 126 -10.74 11.68 3.94
CA ASP A 126 -9.75 12.61 4.50
C ASP A 126 -8.75 11.94 5.43
N LYS A 127 -9.15 10.84 6.09
CA LYS A 127 -8.26 10.03 6.93
C LYS A 127 -7.16 9.34 6.11
N GLY A 128 -7.36 9.18 4.81
CA GLY A 128 -6.39 8.58 3.90
C GLY A 128 -5.29 9.53 3.45
N LYS A 129 -5.45 10.83 3.66
CA LYS A 129 -4.43 11.83 3.30
C LYS A 129 -3.26 11.73 4.26
N HIS A 130 -2.06 11.58 3.74
CA HIS A 130 -0.86 11.22 4.50
C HIS A 130 0.33 12.07 4.05
N ALA A 131 1.35 12.15 4.92
CA ALA A 131 2.66 12.63 4.53
C ALA A 131 3.37 11.53 3.73
N ARG A 132 4.16 11.90 2.73
CA ARG A 132 4.70 10.91 1.80
C ARG A 132 6.09 11.28 1.29
N SER A 133 6.92 10.23 1.10
CA SER A 133 8.06 10.27 0.20
C SER A 133 7.85 9.21 -0.89
N ALA A 134 8.15 9.56 -2.13
CA ALA A 134 8.12 8.65 -3.27
C ALA A 134 9.50 8.71 -3.93
N VAL A 135 10.22 7.60 -3.88
CA VAL A 135 11.64 7.56 -4.25
C VAL A 135 11.92 6.40 -5.19
N GLY A 136 13.01 6.51 -5.94
CA GLY A 136 13.49 5.44 -6.81
C GLY A 136 14.48 4.55 -6.08
N MET A 137 14.41 3.26 -6.40
CA MET A 137 15.34 2.24 -5.92
C MET A 137 16.04 1.62 -7.12
N ASN A 138 17.33 1.34 -6.98
CA ASN A 138 18.08 0.64 -8.01
C ASN A 138 17.53 -0.76 -8.25
N SER A 139 17.08 -1.42 -7.19
CA SER A 139 16.44 -2.74 -7.26
C SER A 139 15.54 -2.94 -6.04
N LEU A 140 14.56 -3.83 -6.19
CA LEU A 140 13.71 -4.27 -5.09
C LEU A 140 13.73 -5.81 -5.04
N PRO A 141 13.44 -6.41 -3.87
CA PRO A 141 13.43 -7.86 -3.74
C PRO A 141 12.56 -8.52 -4.80
N MET A 142 13.00 -9.64 -5.35
CA MET A 142 12.28 -10.41 -6.37
C MET A 142 11.94 -9.60 -7.63
N ASN A 143 12.64 -8.49 -7.84
CA ASN A 143 12.38 -7.57 -8.95
C ASN A 143 10.96 -7.00 -8.95
N ILE A 144 10.31 -6.89 -7.80
CA ILE A 144 8.98 -6.27 -7.72
C ILE A 144 9.07 -4.81 -8.17
N THR A 145 7.98 -4.32 -8.75
CA THR A 145 7.94 -2.97 -9.36
C THR A 145 7.86 -1.86 -8.30
N VAL A 146 7.14 -2.12 -7.23
CA VAL A 146 6.90 -1.15 -6.15
C VAL A 146 6.94 -1.86 -4.81
N GLU A 147 7.45 -1.17 -3.80
CA GLU A 147 7.28 -1.59 -2.41
C GLU A 147 6.91 -0.37 -1.58
N VAL A 148 5.98 -0.55 -0.64
CA VAL A 148 5.50 0.56 0.19
C VAL A 148 5.49 0.13 1.64
N GLU A 149 5.93 1.02 2.54
CA GLU A 149 5.71 0.88 3.97
C GLU A 149 4.88 2.05 4.48
N VAL A 150 4.16 1.86 5.58
CA VAL A 150 3.18 2.82 6.05
C VAL A 150 3.08 2.82 7.57
N ILE A 151 2.83 4.00 8.13
CA ILE A 151 2.49 4.19 9.54
C ILE A 151 1.04 4.65 9.59
N VAL A 152 0.24 3.98 10.43
CA VAL A 152 -1.20 4.22 10.56
C VAL A 152 -1.53 4.50 12.02
N GLU A 153 -2.34 5.52 12.27
CA GLU A 153 -2.90 5.78 13.60
C GLU A 153 -4.27 5.12 13.70
N MET A 154 -4.52 4.43 14.81
CA MET A 154 -5.77 3.72 15.06
C MET A 154 -6.54 4.36 16.21
N GLU A 155 -7.85 4.21 16.19
CA GLU A 155 -8.69 4.51 17.34
C GLU A 155 -8.47 3.44 18.43
N GLU A 156 -8.60 3.83 19.67
CA GLU A 156 -8.51 2.90 20.80
C GLU A 156 -9.69 1.94 20.85
#